data_03c17ea77cde24ebf833a8107b082484
#
_entry.id   03c17ea77cde24ebf833a8107b082484
#
_cell.length_a   1.000
_cell.length_b   1.000
_cell.length_c   1.000
_cell.angle_alpha   90.00
_cell.angle_beta   90.00
_cell.angle_gamma   90.00
#
_symmetry.space_group_name_H-M   'P 1'
#
loop_
_entity.id
_entity.type
_entity.pdbx_description
1 polymer ?
#
loop_
_entity_poly.entity_id
_entity_poly.type
_entity_poly.pdbx_seq_one_letter_code
_entity_poly.pdbx_strand_id
1 'polypeptide(L)'
;MKTQIAIVIASAAMMFASPASQTFTGTITEDMCKADHKSMNMGPDAKCITECVKGMGAKFVLYDGKDAWVLSDQKTPAKFAAKMVTVTGTLDEKAKTIKVEKIEAAK
;
A
#
# COMPACT_ATOMS: atom_id res chain seq x y z
N MET A 1 -52.42 4.48 -34.82
CA MET A 1 -51.34 3.57 -34.38
C MET A 1 -50.26 4.38 -33.68
N LYS A 2 -50.16 4.17 -32.42
CA LYS A 2 -49.19 4.90 -31.62
C LYS A 2 -47.95 4.07 -31.49
N THR A 3 -46.93 4.47 -32.17
CA THR A 3 -45.61 3.91 -31.94
C THR A 3 -45.08 4.52 -30.65
N GLN A 4 -45.10 3.74 -29.63
CA GLN A 4 -44.38 4.14 -28.42
C GLN A 4 -42.91 3.83 -28.63
N ILE A 5 -42.19 4.89 -28.84
CA ILE A 5 -40.74 4.80 -28.75
C ILE A 5 -40.42 4.74 -27.26
N ALA A 6 -40.20 3.55 -26.78
CA ALA A 6 -39.57 3.41 -25.50
C ALA A 6 -38.13 3.91 -25.66
N ILE A 7 -37.92 5.16 -25.29
CA ILE A 7 -36.57 5.64 -25.12
C ILE A 7 -36.06 4.94 -23.89
N VAL A 8 -35.41 3.84 -24.13
CA VAL A 8 -34.53 3.28 -23.12
C VAL A 8 -33.37 4.25 -22.99
N ILE A 9 -33.54 5.20 -22.10
CA ILE A 9 -32.38 5.93 -21.63
C ILE A 9 -31.58 4.91 -20.88
N ALA A 10 -30.68 4.27 -21.60
CA ALA A 10 -29.55 3.65 -20.94
C ALA A 10 -28.81 4.81 -20.30
N SER A 11 -29.20 5.14 -19.08
CA SER A 11 -28.33 5.94 -18.26
C SER A 11 -27.07 5.09 -18.13
N ALA A 12 -26.10 5.35 -18.97
CA ALA A 12 -24.77 5.01 -18.66
C ALA A 12 -24.47 5.75 -17.36
N ALA A 13 -24.80 5.13 -16.26
CA ALA A 13 -24.24 5.52 -15.01
C ALA A 13 -22.74 5.42 -15.22
N MET A 14 -22.13 6.54 -15.52
CA MET A 14 -20.70 6.64 -15.36
C MET A 14 -20.46 6.43 -13.88
N MET A 15 -20.36 5.18 -13.53
CA MET A 15 -19.78 4.81 -12.29
C MET A 15 -18.33 5.21 -12.41
N PHE A 16 -18.01 6.36 -11.84
CA PHE A 16 -16.68 6.55 -11.34
C PHE A 16 -16.48 5.45 -10.32
N ALA A 17 -16.09 4.29 -10.82
CA ALA A 17 -15.67 3.25 -9.95
C ALA A 17 -14.53 3.84 -9.13
N SER A 18 -14.77 4.06 -7.84
CA SER A 18 -13.69 4.19 -6.89
C SER A 18 -12.70 3.09 -7.25
N PRO A 19 -11.38 3.39 -7.36
CA PRO A 19 -10.43 2.33 -7.63
C PRO A 19 -10.73 1.20 -6.65
N ALA A 20 -11.02 0.03 -7.18
CA ALA A 20 -11.36 -1.11 -6.36
C ALA A 20 -10.19 -1.44 -5.44
N SER A 21 -10.48 -1.83 -4.21
CA SER A 21 -9.47 -2.34 -3.29
C SER A 21 -8.74 -3.51 -3.91
N GLN A 22 -7.43 -3.50 -3.79
CA GLN A 22 -6.55 -4.56 -4.27
C GLN A 22 -5.74 -5.12 -3.12
N THR A 23 -5.13 -6.27 -3.34
CA THR A 23 -4.19 -6.85 -2.38
C THR A 23 -2.78 -6.74 -2.91
N PHE A 24 -1.87 -6.38 -2.02
CA PHE A 24 -0.46 -6.22 -2.33
C PHE A 24 0.35 -7.03 -1.33
N THR A 25 1.27 -7.83 -1.82
CA THR A 25 2.13 -8.64 -0.95
C THR A 25 3.56 -8.13 -1.03
N GLY A 26 4.17 -7.95 0.12
CA GLY A 26 5.55 -7.48 0.18
C GLY A 26 6.06 -7.44 1.61
N THR A 27 7.22 -6.85 1.77
CA THR A 27 7.89 -6.72 3.07
C THR A 27 7.70 -5.32 3.62
N ILE A 28 7.36 -5.21 4.90
CA ILE A 28 7.34 -3.92 5.58
C ILE A 28 8.77 -3.48 5.82
N THR A 29 9.12 -2.34 5.27
CA THR A 29 10.40 -1.69 5.47
C THR A 29 10.18 -0.17 5.63
N GLU A 30 11.18 0.63 5.38
CA GLU A 30 11.08 2.08 5.46
C GLU A 30 11.70 2.73 4.21
N ASP A 31 11.40 4.00 3.99
CA ASP A 31 11.69 4.65 2.71
C ASP A 31 13.13 5.17 2.55
N MET A 32 13.94 5.13 3.61
CA MET A 32 15.32 5.59 3.52
C MET A 32 16.28 4.54 2.98
N CYS A 33 16.19 3.32 3.49
CA CYS A 33 17.07 2.21 3.10
C CYS A 33 16.35 1.12 2.30
N LYS A 34 15.04 1.09 2.36
CA LYS A 34 14.21 0.09 1.69
C LYS A 34 14.60 -1.33 2.08
N ALA A 35 15.04 -2.16 1.14
CA ALA A 35 15.39 -3.54 1.42
C ALA A 35 16.87 -3.74 1.81
N ASP A 36 17.68 -2.70 1.75
CA ASP A 36 19.14 -2.84 1.85
C ASP A 36 19.71 -2.37 3.17
N HIS A 37 19.19 -2.90 4.28
CA HIS A 37 19.73 -2.59 5.61
C HIS A 37 21.09 -3.23 5.88
N LYS A 38 21.36 -4.36 5.26
CA LYS A 38 22.61 -5.09 5.48
C LYS A 38 23.83 -4.34 4.97
N SER A 39 23.74 -3.75 3.78
CA SER A 39 24.86 -2.99 3.22
C SER A 39 25.13 -1.71 4.01
N MET A 40 24.16 -1.23 4.75
CA MET A 40 24.30 -0.05 5.60
C MET A 40 24.79 -0.38 7.01
N ASN A 41 25.01 -1.66 7.29
CA ASN A 41 25.51 -2.16 8.58
C ASN A 41 24.70 -1.66 9.79
N MET A 42 23.38 -1.66 9.66
CA MET A 42 22.48 -1.05 10.64
C MET A 42 21.81 -2.04 11.60
N GLY A 43 22.35 -3.26 11.73
CA GLY A 43 21.84 -4.26 12.67
C GLY A 43 20.61 -5.02 12.18
N PRO A 44 19.82 -5.65 13.06
CA PRO A 44 18.64 -6.41 12.66
C PRO A 44 17.63 -5.56 11.92
N ASP A 45 17.12 -6.07 10.81
CA ASP A 45 16.24 -5.32 9.91
C ASP A 45 15.04 -4.70 10.63
N ALA A 46 14.36 -5.47 11.47
CA ALA A 46 13.17 -4.98 12.18
C ALA A 46 13.48 -3.80 13.09
N LYS A 47 14.58 -3.89 13.83
CA LYS A 47 15.03 -2.82 14.71
C LYS A 47 15.44 -1.59 13.93
N CYS A 48 16.19 -1.78 12.86
CA CYS A 48 16.63 -0.70 11.98
C CYS A 48 15.45 0.06 11.41
N ILE A 49 14.46 -0.65 10.88
CA ILE A 49 13.25 -0.06 10.33
C ILE A 49 12.55 0.79 11.38
N THR A 50 12.34 0.25 12.57
CA THR A 50 11.63 0.94 13.63
C THR A 50 12.38 2.20 14.08
N GLU A 51 13.70 2.11 14.22
CA GLU A 51 14.52 3.25 14.62
C GLU A 51 14.57 4.34 13.55
N CYS A 52 14.64 3.96 12.28
CA CYS A 52 14.58 4.93 11.19
C CYS A 52 13.25 5.70 11.18
N VAL A 53 12.15 5.00 11.39
CA VAL A 53 10.83 5.64 11.42
C VAL A 53 10.70 6.57 12.63
N LYS A 54 11.09 6.10 13.81
CA LYS A 54 10.94 6.89 15.04
C LYS A 54 11.96 8.02 15.16
N GLY A 55 13.21 7.76 14.82
CA GLY A 55 14.30 8.70 15.07
C GLY A 55 14.68 9.58 13.90
N MET A 56 14.45 9.14 12.68
CA MET A 56 14.92 9.81 11.47
C MET A 56 13.80 10.30 10.56
N GLY A 57 12.54 10.12 10.97
CA GLY A 57 11.40 10.58 10.18
C GLY A 57 11.11 9.75 8.94
N ALA A 58 11.68 8.56 8.81
CA ALA A 58 11.35 7.67 7.72
C ALA A 58 9.91 7.18 7.81
N LYS A 59 9.34 6.79 6.69
CA LYS A 59 7.97 6.27 6.63
C LYS A 59 7.99 4.78 6.35
N PHE A 60 7.02 4.07 6.92
CA PHE A 60 6.81 2.67 6.59
C PHE A 60 6.34 2.55 5.15
N VAL A 61 6.95 1.62 4.44
CA VAL A 61 6.60 1.29 3.06
C VAL A 61 6.40 -0.20 2.91
N LEU A 62 5.62 -0.57 1.89
CA LEU A 62 5.55 -1.94 1.42
C LEU A 62 6.51 -2.08 0.25
N TYR A 63 7.48 -2.96 0.39
CA TYR A 63 8.45 -3.26 -0.66
C TYR A 63 8.10 -4.59 -1.31
N ASP A 64 7.79 -4.55 -2.61
CA ASP A 64 7.31 -5.72 -3.34
C ASP A 64 8.41 -6.46 -4.10
N GLY A 65 9.65 -6.09 -3.90
CA GLY A 65 10.80 -6.63 -4.63
C GLY A 65 11.28 -5.72 -5.76
N LYS A 66 10.50 -4.74 -6.11
CA LYS A 66 10.80 -3.78 -7.18
C LYS A 66 10.49 -2.35 -6.76
N ASP A 67 9.30 -2.11 -6.28
CA ASP A 67 8.83 -0.78 -5.87
C ASP A 67 8.57 -0.73 -4.38
N ALA A 68 8.72 0.46 -3.81
CA ALA A 68 8.38 0.73 -2.43
C ALA A 68 7.19 1.72 -2.40
N TRP A 69 6.12 1.31 -1.73
CA TRP A 69 4.89 2.08 -1.67
C TRP A 69 4.69 2.59 -0.25
N VAL A 70 4.58 3.89 -0.08
CA VAL A 70 4.29 4.48 1.24
C VAL A 70 2.90 4.03 1.68
N LEU A 71 2.79 3.64 2.94
CA LEU A 71 1.51 3.20 3.51
C LEU A 71 0.83 4.38 4.19
N SER A 72 -0.46 4.57 3.93
CA SER A 72 -1.23 5.62 4.61
C SER A 72 -1.32 5.37 6.11
N ASP A 73 -1.33 4.10 6.51
CA ASP A 73 -1.26 3.70 7.90
C ASP A 73 0.21 3.59 8.31
N GLN A 74 0.63 4.44 9.24
CA GLN A 74 2.00 4.47 9.75
C GLN A 74 2.11 3.92 11.18
N LYS A 75 1.03 3.34 11.70
CA LYS A 75 1.00 2.75 13.04
C LYS A 75 1.04 1.24 13.01
N THR A 76 0.13 0.63 12.27
CA THR A 76 0.01 -0.83 12.18
C THR A 76 1.26 -1.50 11.60
N PRO A 77 1.94 -0.92 10.59
CA PRO A 77 3.13 -1.55 10.04
C PRO A 77 4.26 -1.81 11.04
N ALA A 78 4.32 -1.03 12.11
CA ALA A 78 5.37 -1.22 13.13
C ALA A 78 5.38 -2.64 13.71
N LYS A 79 4.22 -3.30 13.76
CA LYS A 79 4.11 -4.68 14.24
C LYS A 79 4.68 -5.70 13.27
N PHE A 80 4.85 -5.31 12.03
CA PHE A 80 5.26 -6.20 10.94
C PHE A 80 6.60 -5.81 10.33
N ALA A 81 7.38 -4.97 11.00
CA ALA A 81 8.68 -4.53 10.49
C ALA A 81 9.55 -5.72 10.07
N ALA A 82 10.11 -5.66 8.87
CA ALA A 82 10.89 -6.71 8.23
C ALA A 82 10.12 -8.01 7.92
N LYS A 83 8.80 -8.00 8.06
CA LYS A 83 7.97 -9.19 7.80
C LYS A 83 7.21 -9.06 6.49
N MET A 84 6.95 -10.22 5.88
CA MET A 84 6.07 -10.30 4.72
C MET A 84 4.62 -10.12 5.17
N VAL A 85 3.90 -9.24 4.47
CA VAL A 85 2.49 -8.97 4.76
C VAL A 85 1.68 -8.91 3.48
N THR A 86 0.38 -9.05 3.64
CA THR A 86 -0.59 -8.73 2.60
C THR A 86 -1.34 -7.46 3.02
N VAL A 87 -1.26 -6.45 2.19
CA VAL A 87 -1.95 -5.17 2.40
C VAL A 87 -3.15 -5.11 1.46
N THR A 88 -4.30 -4.83 2.02
CA THR A 88 -5.51 -4.54 1.24
C THR A 88 -5.72 -3.03 1.23
N GLY A 89 -5.90 -2.47 0.06
CA GLY A 89 -6.11 -1.04 -0.06
C GLY A 89 -6.17 -0.56 -1.50
N THR A 90 -6.07 0.74 -1.66
CA THR A 90 -6.13 1.41 -2.96
C THR A 90 -4.78 2.02 -3.30
N LEU A 91 -4.30 1.72 -4.50
CA LEU A 91 -3.01 2.22 -4.97
C LEU A 91 -3.18 3.60 -5.62
N ASP A 92 -2.35 4.54 -5.21
CA ASP A 92 -2.13 5.80 -5.89
C ASP A 92 -0.73 5.77 -6.51
N GLU A 93 -0.67 5.50 -7.80
CA GLU A 93 0.60 5.38 -8.50
C GLU A 93 1.37 6.69 -8.59
N LYS A 94 0.68 7.80 -8.69
CA LYS A 94 1.32 9.12 -8.77
C LYS A 94 2.02 9.48 -7.47
N ALA A 95 1.35 9.23 -6.36
CA ALA A 95 1.89 9.51 -5.03
C ALA A 95 2.76 8.37 -4.50
N LYS A 96 2.85 7.25 -5.21
CA LYS A 96 3.56 6.06 -4.74
C LYS A 96 3.09 5.61 -3.35
N THR A 97 1.78 5.66 -3.14
CA THR A 97 1.15 5.42 -1.83
C THR A 97 0.05 4.39 -1.96
N ILE A 98 -0.08 3.54 -0.95
CA ILE A 98 -1.24 2.65 -0.79
C ILE A 98 -2.09 3.23 0.34
N LYS A 99 -3.35 3.51 0.04
CA LYS A 99 -4.34 3.83 1.05
C LYS A 99 -4.78 2.54 1.69
N VAL A 100 -4.30 2.30 2.91
CA VAL A 100 -4.45 1.02 3.61
C VAL A 100 -5.83 0.88 4.20
N GLU A 101 -6.46 -0.26 3.93
CA GLU A 101 -7.67 -0.70 4.61
C GLU A 101 -7.35 -1.76 5.65
N LYS A 102 -6.40 -2.66 5.35
CA LYS A 102 -6.07 -3.78 6.20
C LYS A 102 -4.65 -4.25 5.93
N ILE A 103 -3.95 -4.66 6.98
CA ILE A 103 -2.64 -5.30 6.89
C ILE A 103 -2.70 -6.63 7.66
N GLU A 104 -2.27 -7.69 7.00
CA GLU A 104 -2.20 -9.02 7.60
C GLU A 104 -0.85 -9.64 7.34
N ALA A 105 -0.41 -10.53 8.24
CA ALA A 105 0.77 -11.34 7.97
C ALA A 105 0.54 -12.18 6.71
N ALA A 106 1.50 -12.21 5.82
CA ALA A 106 1.42 -13.07 4.64
C ALA A 106 1.56 -14.53 5.05
N LYS A 107 0.77 -15.37 4.42
CA LYS A 107 0.83 -16.82 4.65
C LYS A 107 1.88 -17.45 3.76
#